data_1af51aabc0715ef2f464a477d87cc89a
#
_entry.id   1af51aabc0715ef2f464a477d87cc89a
#
_cell.length_a   1.000
_cell.length_b   1.000
_cell.length_c   1.000
_cell.angle_alpha   90.00
_cell.angle_beta   90.00
_cell.angle_gamma   90.00
#
_symmetry.space_group_name_H-M   'P 1'
#
loop_
_entity.id
_entity.type
_entity.pdbx_description
1 polymer ?
#
loop_
_entity_poly.entity_id
_entity_poly.type
_entity_poly.pdbx_seq_one_letter_code
_entity_poly.pdbx_strand_id
1 'polypeptide(L)' 'MSKHFFDYDDGDFAYIVSDNMAMGSDGNMLMRMGNNMAMDMDSGELHIISSWEDEDEDD' A
#
# COMPACT_ATOMS: atom_id res chain seq x y z
N MET A 1 -3.58 7.67 -13.84
CA MET A 1 -4.35 7.41 -12.89
C MET A 1 -3.71 7.11 -11.64
N SER A 2 -4.20 7.46 -10.55
CA SER A 2 -3.58 7.17 -9.29
C SER A 2 -4.02 5.82 -8.81
N LYS A 3 -3.13 5.09 -8.22
CA LYS A 3 -3.42 3.82 -7.65
C LYS A 3 -3.29 3.92 -6.16
N HIS A 4 -4.22 3.31 -5.46
CA HIS A 4 -4.16 3.34 -4.01
C HIS A 4 -4.76 2.06 -3.45
N PHE A 5 -4.52 1.79 -2.18
CA PHE A 5 -5.11 0.65 -1.53
C PHE A 5 -5.50 1.08 -0.11
N PHE A 6 -6.32 0.27 0.52
CA PHE A 6 -6.75 0.54 1.88
C PHE A 6 -5.88 -0.25 2.84
N ASP A 7 -5.32 0.43 3.81
CA ASP A 7 -4.47 -0.18 4.82
C ASP A 7 -5.36 -0.53 6.00
N TYR A 8 -5.65 -1.79 6.19
CA TYR A 8 -6.53 -2.22 7.26
C TYR A 8 -5.90 -2.02 8.63
N ASP A 9 -4.60 -2.03 8.69
CA ASP A 9 -3.92 -1.89 9.97
C ASP A 9 -4.02 -0.46 10.49
N ASP A 10 -3.91 0.50 9.60
CA ASP A 10 -4.02 1.88 9.98
C ASP A 10 -5.41 2.42 9.81
N GLY A 11 -6.24 1.82 9.02
CA GLY A 11 -7.56 2.32 8.73
C GLY A 11 -7.55 3.48 7.76
N ASP A 12 -6.52 3.59 6.95
CA ASP A 12 -6.36 4.68 6.03
C ASP A 12 -5.99 4.19 4.67
N PHE A 13 -6.07 5.06 3.68
CA PHE A 13 -5.64 4.73 2.32
C PHE A 13 -4.17 5.07 2.16
N ALA A 14 -3.52 4.37 1.28
CA ALA A 14 -2.15 4.68 0.90
C ALA A 14 -2.07 4.77 -0.62
N TYR A 15 -1.12 5.51 -1.13
CA TYR A 15 -0.98 5.71 -2.56
C TYR A 15 0.24 4.95 -3.06
N ILE A 16 0.08 4.24 -4.16
CA ILE A 16 1.17 3.50 -4.76
C ILE A 16 2.01 4.48 -5.55
N VAL A 17 3.27 4.60 -5.20
CA VAL A 17 4.17 5.54 -5.86
C VAL A 17 5.10 4.85 -6.84
N SER A 18 5.26 3.54 -6.71
CA SER A 18 6.04 2.79 -7.69
C SER A 18 5.60 1.34 -7.61
N ASP A 19 6.25 0.48 -8.37
CA ASP A 19 5.83 -0.93 -8.43
C ASP A 19 5.82 -1.62 -7.09
N ASN A 20 6.68 -1.22 -6.20
CA ASN A 20 6.75 -1.90 -4.90
C ASN A 20 6.86 -0.92 -3.76
N MET A 21 6.44 0.31 -3.93
CA MET A 21 6.47 1.30 -2.85
C MET A 21 5.19 2.11 -2.85
N ALA A 22 4.75 2.46 -1.67
CA ALA A 22 3.55 3.27 -1.50
C ALA A 22 3.78 4.26 -0.36
N MET A 23 2.98 5.29 -0.32
CA MET A 23 3.06 6.28 0.74
C MET A 23 1.73 6.31 1.46
N GLY A 24 1.75 6.14 2.75
CA GLY A 24 0.55 6.22 3.55
C GLY A 24 0.05 7.63 3.71
N SER A 25 -1.16 7.77 4.19
CA SER A 25 -1.74 9.10 4.36
C SER A 25 -1.00 9.91 5.41
N ASP A 26 -0.30 9.24 6.30
CA ASP A 26 0.51 9.91 7.30
C ASP A 26 1.85 10.34 6.76
N GLY A 27 2.18 9.96 5.54
CA GLY A 27 3.46 10.30 4.97
C GLY A 27 4.50 9.23 5.12
N ASN A 28 4.18 8.11 5.77
CA ASN A 28 5.18 7.06 5.92
C ASN A 28 5.21 6.18 4.67
N MET A 29 6.37 5.64 4.40
CA MET A 29 6.57 4.82 3.21
C MET A 29 6.32 3.36 3.53
N LEU A 30 5.71 2.68 2.59
CA LEU A 30 5.42 1.27 2.72
C LEU A 30 6.07 0.51 1.58
N MET A 31 6.57 -0.67 1.87
CA MET A 31 7.19 -1.50 0.86
C MET A 31 6.30 -2.69 0.60
N ARG A 32 6.11 -3.02 -0.67
CA ARG A 32 5.28 -4.14 -1.03
C ARG A 32 5.91 -5.44 -0.57
N MET A 33 5.14 -6.25 0.13
CA MET A 33 5.58 -7.57 0.55
C MET A 33 4.77 -8.65 -0.13
N GLY A 34 3.65 -8.30 -0.72
CA GLY A 34 2.81 -9.25 -1.42
C GLY A 34 1.65 -8.50 -2.01
N ASN A 35 0.65 -9.19 -2.51
CA ASN A 35 -0.47 -8.51 -3.11
C ASN A 35 -1.35 -7.85 -2.07
N ASN A 36 -1.36 -8.35 -0.86
CA ASN A 36 -2.19 -7.76 0.17
C ASN A 36 -1.41 -7.52 1.45
N MET A 37 -0.10 -7.32 1.34
CA MET A 37 0.73 -7.02 2.50
C MET A 37 1.75 -5.96 2.16
N ALA A 38 1.99 -5.07 3.08
CA ALA A 38 3.02 -4.06 2.93
C ALA A 38 3.74 -3.88 4.25
N MET A 39 4.99 -3.48 4.19
CA MET A 39 5.78 -3.29 5.39
C MET A 39 6.09 -1.80 5.56
N ASP A 40 5.86 -1.31 6.75
CA ASP A 40 6.20 0.05 7.09
C ASP A 40 7.71 0.16 7.19
N MET A 41 8.31 0.94 6.31
CA MET A 41 9.76 1.04 6.26
C MET A 41 10.35 1.76 7.46
N ASP A 42 9.55 2.52 8.16
CA ASP A 42 10.03 3.24 9.30
C ASP A 42 10.11 2.36 10.54
N SER A 43 9.12 1.55 10.78
CA SER A 43 9.09 0.72 11.97
C SER A 43 9.32 -0.75 11.67
N GLY A 44 9.19 -1.15 10.42
CA GLY A 44 9.34 -2.55 10.06
C GLY A 44 8.10 -3.37 10.31
N GLU A 45 6.97 -2.73 10.56
CA GLU A 45 5.76 -3.45 10.82
C GLU A 45 5.07 -3.89 9.57
N LEU A 46 4.45 -5.04 9.59
CA LEU A 46 3.69 -5.52 8.46
C LEU A 46 2.25 -5.07 8.57
N HIS A 47 1.71 -4.61 7.47
CA HIS A 47 0.34 -4.13 7.41
C HIS A 47 -0.42 -4.98 6.41
N ILE A 48 -1.66 -5.29 6.75
CA ILE A 48 -2.54 -6.00 5.82
C ILE A 48 -3.28 -4.94 5.03
N ILE A 49 -3.27 -5.07 3.74
CA ILE A 49 -3.88 -4.09 2.85
C ILE A 49 -4.89 -4.78 1.94
N SER A 50 -5.72 -4.00 1.31
CA SER A 50 -6.78 -4.54 0.48
C SER A 50 -6.21 -5.24 -0.76
N SER A 51 -5.31 -4.59 -1.47
CA SER A 51 -4.67 -5.20 -2.61
C SER A 51 -3.68 -4.21 -3.19
N TRP A 52 -2.44 -4.63 -3.38
CA TRP A 52 -1.45 -3.76 -3.97
C TRP A 52 -1.80 -3.48 -5.41
N GLU A 53 -2.24 -4.51 -6.19
CA GLU A 53 -2.42 -4.33 -7.50
C GLU A 53 -3.72 -3.88 -7.85
N ASP A 54 -3.98 -3.02 -8.36
CA ASP A 54 -5.12 -2.63 -8.58
C ASP A 54 -5.55 -2.75 -9.83
N GLU A 55 -5.61 -3.32 -10.51
CA GLU A 55 -5.81 -3.52 -11.60
C GLU A 55 -6.78 -3.16 -12.24
N ASP A 56 -7.11 -2.86 -12.58
CA ASP A 56 -7.96 -2.47 -13.11
C ASP A 56 -8.19 -2.78 -14.21
N GLU A 57 -8.29 -3.09 -14.58
CA GLU A 57 -8.47 -3.36 -15.39
C GLU A 57 -8.96 -3.52 -16.07
N ASP A 58 -9.53 -3.51 -16.40
CA ASP A 58 -9.94 -3.65 -17.01
C ASP A 58 -10.20 -3.80 -17.62
N ASP A 59 -10.49 -3.69 -17.73
CA ASP A 59 -10.84 -3.92 -18.30
C ASP A 59 -11.06 -4.08 -18.66
#